data_def0c06db8ba89d27395ef898b5db1e2
#
_entry.id   def0c06db8ba89d27395ef898b5db1e2
#
_cell.length_a   1.000
_cell.length_b   1.000
_cell.length_c   1.000
_cell.angle_alpha   90.00
_cell.angle_beta   90.00
_cell.angle_gamma   90.00
#
_symmetry.space_group_name_H-M   'P 1'
#
loop_
_entity.id
_entity.type
_entity.pdbx_description
1 polymer ?
#
loop_
_entity_poly.entity_id
_entity_poly.type
_entity_poly.pdbx_seq_one_letter_code
_entity_poly.pdbx_strand_id
1 'polypeptide(L)'
;MQKNIIVAISDNNAIGRNNELLWHISADLKFFRRQTLGWPVIMGRKTFESIGRALPGRVNVVISRGFSTGEEVEVAGSLEEAFAIAESTNLEKCFVMGGGQIYAQALASADRLVVTHVHTVIEDADTFFPAIDPTVWSVANRSELFTDEENGYTFEFVEYEKR
;
A
#
# COMPACT_ATOMS: atom_id res chain seq x y z
N MET A 1 -15.52 0.20 -9.21
CA MET A 1 -14.20 -0.38 -8.88
C MET A 1 -13.97 -0.34 -7.38
N GLN A 2 -13.57 -1.44 -6.79
CA GLN A 2 -13.21 -1.49 -5.38
C GLN A 2 -11.84 -0.85 -5.16
N LYS A 3 -11.77 0.12 -4.27
CA LYS A 3 -10.53 0.85 -3.94
C LYS A 3 -9.93 0.26 -2.67
N ASN A 4 -8.78 -0.39 -2.81
CA ASN A 4 -8.08 -1.02 -1.70
C ASN A 4 -6.81 -0.25 -1.37
N ILE A 5 -6.50 -0.16 -0.09
CA ILE A 5 -5.18 0.28 0.38
C ILE A 5 -4.43 -0.97 0.83
N ILE A 6 -3.19 -1.10 0.40
CA ILE A 6 -2.31 -2.18 0.85
C ILE A 6 -1.09 -1.57 1.53
N VAL A 7 -0.80 -2.01 2.75
CA VAL A 7 0.24 -1.40 3.59
C VAL A 7 0.75 -2.38 4.64
N ALA A 8 2.02 -2.25 5.02
CA ALA A 8 2.59 -2.93 6.18
C ALA A 8 2.91 -1.87 7.24
N ILE A 9 2.42 -2.06 8.46
CA ILE A 9 2.59 -1.10 9.56
C ILE A 9 3.12 -1.78 10.81
N SER A 10 3.90 -1.02 11.60
CA SER A 10 4.30 -1.44 12.94
C SER A 10 3.18 -1.20 13.95
N ASP A 11 3.39 -1.62 15.20
CA ASP A 11 2.41 -1.39 16.28
C ASP A 11 2.17 0.10 16.56
N ASN A 12 3.12 0.96 16.25
CA ASN A 12 2.97 2.41 16.34
C ASN A 12 2.64 3.07 15.00
N ASN A 13 2.09 2.31 14.06
CA ASN A 13 1.67 2.77 12.74
C ASN A 13 2.79 3.30 11.83
N ALA A 14 4.02 2.97 12.12
CA ALA A 14 5.17 3.39 11.30
C ALA A 14 5.17 2.63 9.96
N ILE A 15 5.45 3.34 8.87
CA ILE A 15 5.52 2.78 7.53
C ILE A 15 6.82 3.10 6.79
N GLY A 16 7.59 4.07 7.24
CA GLY A 16 8.81 4.45 6.57
C GLY A 16 9.77 5.29 7.41
N ARG A 17 11.01 5.35 6.91
CA ARG A 17 12.09 6.14 7.47
C ARG A 17 13.04 6.47 6.32
N ASN A 18 13.33 7.76 6.12
CA ASN A 18 14.23 8.22 5.05
C ASN A 18 13.83 7.70 3.66
N ASN A 19 12.53 7.65 3.37
CA ASN A 19 11.95 7.14 2.12
C ASN A 19 12.24 5.66 1.85
N GLU A 20 12.59 4.88 2.87
CA GLU A 20 12.86 3.45 2.78
C GLU A 20 11.87 2.64 3.61
N LEU A 21 11.72 1.37 3.24
CA LEU A 21 10.95 0.42 4.02
C LEU A 21 11.68 0.14 5.34
N LEU A 22 10.91 -0.11 6.41
CA LEU A 22 11.45 -0.35 7.75
C LEU A 22 11.99 -1.77 7.93
N TRP A 23 11.55 -2.70 7.09
CA TRP A 23 11.91 -4.11 7.17
C TRP A 23 11.85 -4.76 5.79
N HIS A 24 12.47 -5.92 5.71
CA HIS A 24 12.39 -6.77 4.54
C HIS A 24 11.89 -8.15 4.98
N ILE A 25 10.62 -8.44 4.73
CA ILE A 25 9.98 -9.70 5.10
C ILE A 25 9.52 -10.38 3.81
N SER A 26 10.19 -11.46 3.43
CA SER A 26 9.92 -12.15 2.16
C SER A 26 8.47 -12.60 2.01
N ALA A 27 7.87 -13.10 3.09
CA ALA A 27 6.47 -13.52 3.08
C ALA A 27 5.53 -12.36 2.80
N ASP A 28 5.85 -11.15 3.28
CA ASP A 28 5.06 -9.96 3.02
C ASP A 28 5.17 -9.51 1.56
N LEU A 29 6.37 -9.57 0.98
CA LEU A 29 6.56 -9.25 -0.43
C LEU A 29 5.80 -10.20 -1.33
N LYS A 30 5.78 -11.49 -1.00
CA LYS A 30 5.00 -12.49 -1.74
C LYS A 30 3.50 -12.25 -1.59
N PHE A 31 3.04 -11.89 -0.39
CA PHE A 31 1.65 -11.54 -0.13
C PHE A 31 1.24 -10.32 -0.96
N PHE A 32 2.04 -9.27 -0.95
CA PHE A 32 1.82 -8.07 -1.75
C PHE A 32 1.66 -8.42 -3.22
N ARG A 33 2.54 -9.24 -3.76
CA ARG A 33 2.48 -9.66 -5.15
C ARG A 33 1.20 -10.42 -5.46
N ARG A 34 0.82 -11.38 -4.62
CA ARG A 34 -0.42 -12.16 -4.81
C ARG A 34 -1.65 -11.28 -4.78
N GLN A 35 -1.68 -10.30 -3.89
CA GLN A 35 -2.82 -9.39 -3.77
C GLN A 35 -2.96 -8.47 -4.98
N THR A 36 -1.86 -7.97 -5.49
CA THR A 36 -1.88 -6.89 -6.51
C THR A 36 -1.73 -7.36 -7.95
N LEU A 37 -1.20 -8.56 -8.18
CA LEU A 37 -0.93 -9.04 -9.54
C LEU A 37 -2.21 -9.05 -10.39
N GLY A 38 -2.14 -8.43 -11.56
CA GLY A 38 -3.28 -8.31 -12.47
C GLY A 38 -4.17 -7.10 -12.24
N TRP A 39 -3.96 -6.36 -11.15
CA TRP A 39 -4.77 -5.19 -10.80
C TRP A 39 -3.98 -3.90 -10.92
N PRO A 40 -4.63 -2.75 -11.22
CA PRO A 40 -3.93 -1.46 -11.19
C PRO A 40 -3.36 -1.16 -9.80
N VAL A 41 -2.14 -0.63 -9.77
CA VAL A 41 -1.48 -0.15 -8.56
C VAL A 41 -1.24 1.35 -8.68
N ILE A 42 -1.55 2.08 -7.62
CA ILE A 42 -1.44 3.53 -7.54
C ILE A 42 -0.42 3.89 -6.48
N MET A 43 0.53 4.74 -6.82
CA MET A 43 1.60 5.13 -5.91
C MET A 43 2.04 6.56 -6.14
N GLY A 44 2.63 7.17 -5.12
CA GLY A 44 3.29 8.45 -5.27
C GLY A 44 4.65 8.29 -5.96
N ARG A 45 5.19 9.41 -6.46
CA ARG A 45 6.46 9.45 -7.16
C ARG A 45 7.62 8.86 -6.35
N LYS A 46 7.74 9.23 -5.06
CA LYS A 46 8.82 8.75 -4.20
C LYS A 46 8.78 7.24 -4.01
N THR A 47 7.59 6.67 -3.91
CA THR A 47 7.41 5.22 -3.82
C THR A 47 7.87 4.55 -5.11
N PHE A 48 7.51 5.10 -6.26
CA PHE A 48 7.97 4.58 -7.54
C PHE A 48 9.49 4.64 -7.65
N GLU A 49 10.10 5.78 -7.29
CA GLU A 49 11.56 5.94 -7.34
C GLU A 49 12.27 4.94 -6.42
N SER A 50 11.69 4.65 -5.26
CA SER A 50 12.22 3.66 -4.33
C SER A 50 12.19 2.24 -4.91
N ILE A 51 11.15 1.89 -5.65
CA ILE A 51 11.03 0.59 -6.33
C ILE A 51 11.97 0.55 -7.54
N GLY A 52 12.09 1.67 -8.25
CA GLY A 52 13.01 1.84 -9.37
C GLY A 52 12.52 1.37 -10.73
N ARG A 53 11.36 0.71 -10.78
CA ARG A 53 10.79 0.19 -12.03
C ARG A 53 9.28 -0.04 -11.88
N ALA A 54 8.59 -0.14 -13.02
CA ALA A 54 7.19 -0.55 -13.04
C ALA A 54 7.04 -1.99 -12.53
N LEU A 55 5.99 -2.24 -11.77
CA LEU A 55 5.68 -3.59 -11.28
C LEU A 55 5.09 -4.42 -12.42
N PRO A 56 5.69 -5.57 -12.74
CA PRO A 56 5.22 -6.40 -13.86
C PRO A 56 3.81 -6.94 -13.66
N GLY A 57 3.06 -7.08 -14.76
CA GLY A 57 1.73 -7.69 -14.74
C GLY A 57 0.64 -6.82 -14.14
N ARG A 58 0.89 -5.53 -13.99
CA ARG A 58 -0.05 -4.56 -13.40
C ARG A 58 0.03 -3.24 -14.15
N VAL A 59 -1.09 -2.53 -14.24
CA VAL A 59 -1.09 -1.14 -14.69
C VAL A 59 -0.55 -0.31 -13.53
N ASN A 60 0.56 0.37 -13.75
CA ASN A 60 1.21 1.22 -12.74
C ASN A 60 0.77 2.66 -12.96
N VAL A 61 0.19 3.27 -11.94
CA VAL A 61 -0.22 4.69 -11.96
C VAL A 61 0.60 5.45 -10.94
N VAL A 62 1.36 6.43 -11.40
CA VAL A 62 2.22 7.24 -10.53
C VAL A 62 1.64 8.64 -10.42
N ILE A 63 1.39 9.08 -9.19
CA ILE A 63 0.87 10.42 -8.91
C ILE A 63 2.05 11.38 -8.81
N SER A 64 2.15 12.29 -9.77
CA SER A 64 3.18 13.33 -9.78
C SER A 64 2.83 14.41 -10.77
N ARG A 65 3.35 15.60 -10.52
CA ARG A 65 3.30 16.71 -11.48
C ARG A 65 4.63 16.76 -12.22
N GLY A 66 4.58 16.67 -13.56
CA GLY A 66 5.77 16.78 -14.38
C GLY A 66 6.76 15.62 -14.31
N PHE A 67 6.29 14.47 -13.87
CA PHE A 67 7.11 13.26 -13.81
C PHE A 67 7.27 12.65 -15.21
N SER A 68 8.48 12.22 -15.51
CA SER A 68 8.79 11.53 -16.76
C SER A 68 9.75 10.38 -16.46
N THR A 69 9.49 9.23 -17.08
CA THR A 69 10.31 8.04 -16.91
C THR A 69 10.33 7.25 -18.22
N GLY A 70 11.37 6.44 -18.41
CA GLY A 70 11.41 5.47 -19.49
C GLY A 70 10.60 4.21 -19.22
N GLU A 71 10.03 4.08 -18.03
CA GLU A 71 9.22 2.94 -17.65
C GLU A 71 7.78 3.08 -18.17
N GLU A 72 7.13 1.94 -18.34
CA GLU A 72 5.75 1.88 -18.82
C GLU A 72 4.78 2.13 -17.65
N VAL A 73 4.49 3.40 -17.39
CA VAL A 73 3.60 3.83 -16.33
C VAL A 73 2.63 4.89 -16.85
N GLU A 74 1.46 4.95 -16.21
CA GLU A 74 0.53 6.07 -16.38
C GLU A 74 0.87 7.12 -15.32
N VAL A 75 0.82 8.40 -15.71
CA VAL A 75 1.10 9.50 -14.78
C VAL A 75 -0.19 10.28 -14.54
N ALA A 76 -0.49 10.49 -13.25
CA ALA A 76 -1.67 11.24 -12.82
C ALA A 76 -1.24 12.44 -12.00
N GLY A 77 -1.96 13.55 -12.12
CA GLY A 77 -1.68 14.78 -11.36
C GLY A 77 -2.30 14.79 -9.97
N SER A 78 -3.20 13.85 -9.67
CA SER A 78 -3.90 13.76 -8.39
C SER A 78 -4.35 12.33 -8.13
N LEU A 79 -4.73 12.05 -6.88
CA LEU A 79 -5.30 10.75 -6.53
C LEU A 79 -6.62 10.50 -7.28
N GLU A 80 -7.44 11.53 -7.45
CA GLU A 80 -8.71 11.41 -8.18
C GLU A 80 -8.47 11.04 -9.64
N GLU A 81 -7.50 11.67 -10.29
CA GLU A 81 -7.11 11.34 -11.65
C GLU A 81 -6.55 9.91 -11.72
N ALA A 82 -5.77 9.50 -10.72
CA ALA A 82 -5.23 8.14 -10.66
C ALA A 82 -6.35 7.10 -10.59
N PHE A 83 -7.38 7.34 -9.76
CA PHE A 83 -8.54 6.46 -9.71
C PHE A 83 -9.30 6.43 -11.04
N ALA A 84 -9.42 7.57 -11.72
CA ALA A 84 -10.07 7.61 -13.03
C ALA A 84 -9.31 6.76 -14.06
N ILE A 85 -7.98 6.81 -14.04
CA ILE A 85 -7.13 5.98 -14.91
C ILE A 85 -7.32 4.50 -14.56
N ALA A 86 -7.31 4.16 -13.28
CA ALA A 86 -7.54 2.79 -12.83
C ALA A 86 -8.94 2.28 -13.27
N GLU A 87 -9.97 3.10 -13.13
CA GLU A 87 -11.32 2.75 -13.55
C GLU A 87 -11.43 2.54 -15.06
N SER A 88 -10.62 3.23 -15.86
CA SER A 88 -10.60 3.08 -17.32
C SER A 88 -10.16 1.70 -17.79
N THR A 89 -9.51 0.93 -16.91
CA THR A 89 -9.12 -0.45 -17.22
C THR A 89 -10.31 -1.42 -17.24
N ASN A 90 -11.46 -1.03 -16.68
CA ASN A 90 -12.64 -1.86 -16.47
C ASN A 90 -12.38 -3.09 -15.58
N LEU A 91 -11.33 -3.07 -14.79
CA LEU A 91 -11.04 -4.10 -13.81
C LEU A 91 -11.82 -3.84 -12.52
N GLU A 92 -11.99 -4.89 -11.70
CA GLU A 92 -12.89 -4.83 -10.54
C GLU A 92 -12.32 -4.06 -9.36
N LYS A 93 -11.02 -3.97 -9.24
CA LYS A 93 -10.37 -3.33 -8.09
C LYS A 93 -9.00 -2.74 -8.44
N CYS A 94 -8.53 -1.87 -7.57
CA CYS A 94 -7.19 -1.30 -7.62
C CYS A 94 -6.58 -1.26 -6.21
N PHE A 95 -5.28 -1.02 -6.14
CA PHE A 95 -4.55 -0.97 -4.88
C PHE A 95 -3.73 0.30 -4.79
N VAL A 96 -3.91 1.05 -3.71
CA VAL A 96 -3.08 2.20 -3.36
C VAL A 96 -1.95 1.70 -2.46
N MET A 97 -0.71 1.90 -2.86
CA MET A 97 0.45 1.31 -2.19
C MET A 97 1.43 2.31 -1.58
N GLY A 98 1.03 3.56 -1.46
CA GLY A 98 1.81 4.55 -0.73
C GLY A 98 2.27 5.74 -1.57
N GLY A 99 3.04 6.64 -1.05
CA GLY A 99 3.48 6.70 0.37
C GLY A 99 2.51 7.37 1.32
N GLY A 100 3.07 7.85 2.44
CA GLY A 100 2.26 8.33 3.55
C GLY A 100 1.20 9.36 3.20
N GLN A 101 1.55 10.35 2.39
CA GLN A 101 0.59 11.38 1.97
C GLN A 101 -0.54 10.79 1.10
N ILE A 102 -0.21 9.86 0.23
CA ILE A 102 -1.19 9.21 -0.63
C ILE A 102 -2.12 8.32 0.20
N TYR A 103 -1.59 7.59 1.17
CA TYR A 103 -2.42 6.82 2.10
C TYR A 103 -3.41 7.70 2.86
N ALA A 104 -2.94 8.83 3.38
CA ALA A 104 -3.79 9.75 4.12
C ALA A 104 -4.95 10.28 3.28
N GLN A 105 -4.68 10.61 2.01
CA GLN A 105 -5.70 11.07 1.08
C GLN A 105 -6.66 9.95 0.69
N ALA A 106 -6.14 8.74 0.44
CA ALA A 106 -6.93 7.62 -0.05
C ALA A 106 -7.86 7.01 1.00
N LEU A 107 -7.54 7.18 2.27
CA LEU A 107 -8.28 6.53 3.37
C LEU A 107 -9.77 6.89 3.36
N ALA A 108 -10.11 8.14 3.02
CA ALA A 108 -11.50 8.60 2.97
C ALA A 108 -12.32 7.90 1.88
N SER A 109 -11.70 7.53 0.76
CA SER A 109 -12.38 6.92 -0.39
C SER A 109 -12.14 5.42 -0.53
N ALA A 110 -11.31 4.83 0.33
CA ALA A 110 -11.02 3.40 0.27
C ALA A 110 -12.22 2.56 0.72
N ASP A 111 -12.41 1.43 0.07
CA ASP A 111 -13.44 0.45 0.41
C ASP A 111 -12.90 -0.63 1.35
N ARG A 112 -11.64 -0.99 1.21
CA ARG A 112 -10.97 -2.02 2.00
C ARG A 112 -9.54 -1.61 2.32
N LEU A 113 -9.05 -2.11 3.46
CA LEU A 113 -7.64 -2.02 3.83
C LEU A 113 -7.07 -3.45 3.90
N VAL A 114 -5.94 -3.66 3.25
CA VAL A 114 -5.19 -4.93 3.32
C VAL A 114 -3.90 -4.61 4.06
N VAL A 115 -3.83 -5.00 5.32
CA VAL A 115 -2.80 -4.55 6.25
C VAL A 115 -1.95 -5.71 6.74
N THR A 116 -0.63 -5.56 6.63
CA THR A 116 0.30 -6.44 7.32
C THR A 116 0.67 -5.74 8.63
N HIS A 117 0.24 -6.33 9.75
CA HIS A 117 0.62 -5.85 11.07
C HIS A 117 1.93 -6.51 11.49
N VAL A 118 3.00 -5.74 11.56
CA VAL A 118 4.30 -6.21 12.02
C VAL A 118 4.44 -5.81 13.50
N HIS A 119 4.51 -6.82 14.37
CA HIS A 119 4.47 -6.60 15.82
C HIS A 119 5.81 -6.15 16.37
N THR A 120 6.07 -4.88 16.17
CA THR A 120 7.24 -4.17 16.69
C THR A 120 6.93 -2.68 16.76
N VAL A 121 7.73 -1.94 17.47
CA VAL A 121 7.66 -0.48 17.54
C VAL A 121 8.93 0.09 16.91
N ILE A 122 8.76 1.01 15.97
CA ILE A 122 9.89 1.69 15.29
C ILE A 122 9.92 3.14 15.80
N GLU A 123 10.82 3.42 16.72
CA GLU A 123 10.88 4.72 17.39
C GLU A 123 11.40 5.84 16.50
N ASP A 124 12.29 5.54 15.56
CA ASP A 124 12.91 6.53 14.68
C ASP A 124 12.24 6.62 13.30
N ALA A 125 11.03 6.11 13.16
CA ALA A 125 10.26 6.26 11.92
C ALA A 125 9.86 7.73 11.72
N ASP A 126 9.78 8.14 10.46
CA ASP A 126 9.36 9.50 10.09
C ASP A 126 8.05 9.54 9.31
N THR A 127 7.53 8.41 8.89
CA THR A 127 6.31 8.30 8.12
C THR A 127 5.37 7.28 8.76
N PHE A 128 4.10 7.66 8.91
CA PHE A 128 3.11 6.86 9.62
C PHE A 128 1.84 6.72 8.82
N PHE A 129 1.19 5.57 8.99
CA PHE A 129 -0.16 5.34 8.49
C PHE A 129 -1.15 5.96 9.47
N PRO A 130 -2.24 6.59 8.99
CA PRO A 130 -3.29 7.11 9.87
C PRO A 130 -3.87 6.00 10.77
N ALA A 131 -4.33 6.35 11.95
CA ALA A 131 -4.96 5.40 12.85
C ALA A 131 -6.16 4.73 12.17
N ILE A 132 -6.27 3.41 12.30
CA ILE A 132 -7.40 2.65 11.77
C ILE A 132 -8.52 2.72 12.80
N ASP A 133 -9.50 3.60 12.53
CA ASP A 133 -10.61 3.86 13.44
C ASP A 133 -11.59 2.69 13.46
N PRO A 134 -11.76 2.01 14.59
CA PRO A 134 -12.68 0.86 14.68
C PRO A 134 -14.15 1.23 14.54
N THR A 135 -14.51 2.51 14.62
CA THR A 135 -15.89 2.95 14.35
C THR A 135 -16.17 3.04 12.85
N VAL A 136 -15.13 3.13 12.02
CA VAL A 136 -15.21 3.20 10.56
C VAL A 136 -14.89 1.87 9.92
N TRP A 137 -13.91 1.16 10.45
CA TRP A 137 -13.37 -0.07 9.87
C TRP A 137 -13.64 -1.28 10.77
N SER A 138 -14.09 -2.37 10.17
CA SER A 138 -14.24 -3.65 10.86
C SER A 138 -13.32 -4.69 10.24
N VAL A 139 -12.87 -5.64 11.07
CA VAL A 139 -12.06 -6.75 10.59
C VAL A 139 -12.93 -7.70 9.77
N ALA A 140 -12.63 -7.85 8.49
CA ALA A 140 -13.30 -8.79 7.60
C ALA A 140 -12.61 -10.16 7.62
N ASN A 141 -11.27 -10.16 7.74
CA ASN A 141 -10.49 -11.39 7.77
C ASN A 141 -9.17 -11.14 8.48
N ARG A 142 -8.70 -12.14 9.20
CA ARG A 142 -7.41 -12.10 9.92
C ARG A 142 -6.70 -13.42 9.76
N SER A 143 -5.44 -13.39 9.35
CA SER A 143 -4.62 -14.58 9.23
C SER A 143 -4.14 -15.07 10.61
N GLU A 144 -3.49 -16.22 10.64
CA GLU A 144 -2.71 -16.64 11.80
C GLU A 144 -1.48 -15.74 11.97
N LEU A 145 -0.81 -15.88 13.10
CA LEU A 145 0.44 -15.18 13.37
C LEU A 145 1.59 -15.95 12.73
N PHE A 146 2.45 -15.23 12.01
CA PHE A 146 3.65 -15.77 11.38
C PHE A 146 4.90 -15.18 12.05
N THR A 147 6.01 -15.88 11.93
CA THR A 147 7.32 -15.39 12.36
C THR A 147 8.25 -15.34 11.17
N ASP A 148 8.89 -14.17 10.95
CA ASP A 148 9.96 -14.04 9.98
C ASP A 148 11.25 -14.50 10.63
N GLU A 149 11.73 -15.67 10.22
CA GLU A 149 12.90 -16.31 10.83
C GLU A 149 14.20 -15.51 10.62
N GLU A 150 14.28 -14.78 9.52
CA GLU A 150 15.46 -13.99 9.18
C GLU A 150 15.62 -12.76 10.08
N ASN A 151 14.53 -12.06 10.37
CA ASN A 151 14.54 -10.83 11.16
C ASN A 151 13.93 -10.97 12.56
N GLY A 152 13.28 -12.08 12.84
CA GLY A 152 12.64 -12.33 14.13
C GLY A 152 11.32 -11.60 14.37
N TYR A 153 10.78 -10.90 13.37
CA TYR A 153 9.50 -10.22 13.49
C TYR A 153 8.35 -11.22 13.46
N THR A 154 7.35 -10.98 14.31
CA THR A 154 6.04 -11.63 14.16
C THR A 154 5.12 -10.69 13.42
N PHE A 155 4.27 -11.24 12.57
CA PHE A 155 3.36 -10.44 11.76
C PHE A 155 2.10 -11.22 11.41
N GLU A 156 1.06 -10.50 11.01
CA GLU A 156 -0.19 -11.09 10.54
C GLU A 156 -0.80 -10.23 9.44
N PHE A 157 -1.65 -10.84 8.63
CA PHE A 157 -2.38 -10.14 7.56
C PHE A 157 -3.82 -9.93 7.99
N VAL A 158 -4.30 -8.71 7.92
CA VAL A 158 -5.66 -8.34 8.32
C VAL A 158 -6.33 -7.55 7.19
N GLU A 159 -7.51 -7.97 6.81
CA GLU A 159 -8.34 -7.22 5.88
C GLU A 159 -9.43 -6.49 6.66
N TYR A 160 -9.58 -5.21 6.38
CA TYR A 160 -10.62 -4.37 6.96
C TYR A 160 -11.60 -3.94 5.88
N GLU A 161 -12.87 -3.83 6.25
CA GLU A 161 -13.89 -3.25 5.38
C GLU A 161 -14.63 -2.14 6.12
N LYS A 162 -15.20 -1.20 5.38
CA LYS A 162 -16.01 -0.13 5.97
C LYS A 162 -17.28 -0.70 6.59
N ARG A 163 -17.62 -0.15 7.76
CA ARG A 163 -18.85 -0.49 8.46
C ARG A 163 -20.08 0.03 7.72
#